data_1ac2db7b7915fdaab19dc055e1178dbc
#
_entry.id   1ac2db7b7915fdaab19dc055e1178dbc
#
_cell.length_a   1.000
_cell.length_b   1.000
_cell.length_c   1.000
_cell.angle_alpha   90.00
_cell.angle_beta   90.00
_cell.angle_gamma   90.00
#
_symmetry.space_group_name_H-M   'P 1'
#
loop_
_entity.id
_entity.type
_entity.pdbx_description
1 polymer ?
#
loop_
_entity_poly.entity_id
_entity_poly.type
_entity_poly.pdbx_seq_one_letter_code
_entity_poly.pdbx_strand_id
1 'polypeptide(L)'
;MAREASEEATVAYKTILAGIIDSRPSGTRQRLAAALGKHRSFVTQITSPAYPTPLPSRHLPTIFRVCHMSATEQERFLEAYERAHPGKLPEAAASDGLRTLSLMVPDLGDERKNRQFDEAVSEFVAKLCALL
;
A
#
# COMPACT_ATOMS: atom_id res chain seq x y z
N MET A 1 -10.33 -11.29 25.37
CA MET A 1 -10.64 -11.99 24.12
C MET A 1 -10.55 -11.09 22.88
N ALA A 2 -11.24 -9.96 22.83
CA ALA A 2 -11.07 -9.01 21.72
C ALA A 2 -9.63 -8.48 21.59
N ARG A 3 -8.91 -8.39 22.68
CA ARG A 3 -7.52 -7.95 22.76
C ARG A 3 -6.56 -8.94 22.11
N GLU A 4 -6.74 -10.23 22.34
CA GLU A 4 -5.90 -11.28 21.75
C GLU A 4 -6.11 -11.37 20.23
N ALA A 5 -7.36 -11.30 19.78
CA ALA A 5 -7.68 -11.28 18.35
C ALA A 5 -7.08 -10.06 17.65
N SER A 6 -7.07 -8.89 18.33
CA SER A 6 -6.45 -7.67 17.81
C SER A 6 -4.92 -7.77 17.77
N GLU A 7 -4.30 -8.39 18.76
CA GLU A 7 -2.86 -8.62 18.78
C GLU A 7 -2.43 -9.60 17.68
N GLU A 8 -3.16 -10.69 17.51
CA GLU A 8 -2.92 -11.66 16.43
C GLU A 8 -3.07 -11.01 15.05
N ALA A 9 -4.08 -10.18 14.87
CA ALA A 9 -4.30 -9.46 13.63
C ALA A 9 -3.19 -8.44 13.37
N THR A 10 -2.68 -7.78 14.41
CA THR A 10 -1.52 -6.87 14.32
C THR A 10 -0.27 -7.62 13.89
N VAL A 11 0.00 -8.77 14.49
CA VAL A 11 1.10 -9.65 14.07
C VAL A 11 0.92 -10.08 12.62
N ALA A 12 -0.30 -10.43 12.23
CA ALA A 12 -0.60 -10.89 10.88
C ALA A 12 -0.29 -9.83 9.82
N TYR A 13 -0.78 -8.59 9.95
CA TYR A 13 -0.52 -7.59 8.92
C TYR A 13 0.96 -7.17 8.89
N LYS A 14 1.61 -7.10 10.05
CA LYS A 14 3.05 -6.78 10.10
C LYS A 14 3.90 -7.87 9.46
N THR A 15 3.57 -9.12 9.67
CA THR A 15 4.24 -10.26 9.04
C THR A 15 4.08 -10.22 7.52
N ILE A 16 2.87 -9.95 7.03
CA ILE A 16 2.60 -9.80 5.61
C ILE A 16 3.44 -8.67 5.02
N LEU A 17 3.43 -7.51 5.66
CA LEU A 17 4.18 -6.34 5.19
C LEU A 17 5.68 -6.59 5.19
N ALA A 18 6.22 -7.17 6.25
CA ALA A 18 7.64 -7.51 6.33
C ALA A 18 8.06 -8.48 5.21
N GLY A 19 7.24 -9.50 4.95
CA GLY A 19 7.49 -10.45 3.88
C GLY A 19 7.50 -9.81 2.51
N ILE A 20 6.60 -8.89 2.25
CA ILE A 20 6.54 -8.13 1.00
C ILE A 20 7.80 -7.28 0.84
N ILE A 21 8.18 -6.52 1.86
CA ILE A 21 9.37 -5.66 1.80
C ILE A 21 10.63 -6.50 1.59
N ASP A 22 10.76 -7.62 2.28
CA ASP A 22 11.91 -8.51 2.17
C ASP A 22 12.01 -9.18 0.80
N SER A 23 10.90 -9.30 0.08
CA SER A 23 10.87 -9.80 -1.30
C SER A 23 11.23 -8.73 -2.34
N ARG A 24 11.36 -7.49 -1.93
CA ARG A 24 11.68 -6.36 -2.83
C ARG A 24 13.19 -6.10 -2.86
N PRO A 25 13.67 -5.31 -3.83
CA PRO A 25 15.09 -4.97 -3.93
C PRO A 25 15.65 -4.32 -2.68
N SER A 26 16.93 -4.49 -2.48
CA SER A 26 17.70 -3.84 -1.41
C SER A 26 17.47 -2.32 -1.44
N GLY A 27 17.31 -1.71 -0.26
CA GLY A 27 17.05 -0.27 -0.13
C GLY A 27 15.57 0.12 -0.09
N THR A 28 14.64 -0.82 -0.24
CA THR A 28 13.19 -0.53 -0.17
C THR A 28 12.81 0.06 1.18
N ARG A 29 13.35 -0.46 2.29
CA ARG A 29 13.09 0.08 3.64
C ARG A 29 13.53 1.53 3.78
N GLN A 30 14.68 1.86 3.22
CA GLN A 30 15.21 3.21 3.25
C GLN A 30 14.37 4.17 2.40
N ARG A 31 13.97 3.75 1.21
CA ARG A 31 13.06 4.52 0.35
C ARG A 31 11.70 4.73 1.01
N LEU A 32 11.20 3.71 1.70
CA LEU A 32 9.95 3.81 2.41
C LEU A 32 10.04 4.82 3.55
N ALA A 33 11.09 4.76 4.36
CA ALA A 33 11.32 5.74 5.42
C ALA A 33 11.38 7.17 4.87
N ALA A 34 12.09 7.39 3.78
CA ALA A 34 12.18 8.70 3.13
C ALA A 34 10.81 9.17 2.63
N ALA A 35 10.04 8.30 2.00
CA ALA A 35 8.71 8.63 1.47
C ALA A 35 7.71 8.95 2.58
N LEU A 36 7.85 8.30 3.74
CA LEU A 36 7.01 8.56 4.91
C LEU A 36 7.46 9.80 5.70
N GLY A 37 8.64 10.33 5.39
CA GLY A 37 9.24 11.42 6.18
C GLY A 37 9.62 11.00 7.59
N LYS A 38 10.01 9.73 7.78
CA LYS A 38 10.30 9.12 9.06
C LYS A 38 11.70 8.50 9.08
N HIS A 39 12.17 8.19 10.29
CA HIS A 39 13.43 7.50 10.49
C HIS A 39 13.30 6.00 10.16
N ARG A 40 14.41 5.34 9.81
CA ARG A 40 14.44 3.89 9.55
C ARG A 40 13.87 3.07 10.69
N SER A 41 14.09 3.50 11.92
CA SER A 41 13.56 2.82 13.11
C SER A 41 12.03 2.76 13.11
N PHE A 42 11.37 3.78 12.57
CA PHE A 42 9.91 3.76 12.43
C PHE A 42 9.45 2.65 11.49
N VAL A 43 10.12 2.47 10.36
CA VAL A 43 9.82 1.37 9.42
C VAL A 43 9.99 0.02 10.11
N THR A 44 11.04 -0.16 10.89
CA THR A 44 11.25 -1.37 11.68
C THR A 44 10.10 -1.60 12.66
N GLN A 45 9.67 -0.57 13.37
CA GLN A 45 8.59 -0.68 14.35
C GLN A 45 7.26 -1.07 13.72
N ILE A 46 6.91 -0.51 12.57
CA ILE A 46 5.62 -0.80 11.91
C ILE A 46 5.63 -2.16 11.17
N THR A 47 6.79 -2.71 10.89
CA THR A 47 6.92 -3.99 10.17
C THR A 47 7.29 -5.17 11.06
N SER A 48 7.75 -4.93 12.27
CA SER A 48 8.14 -6.00 13.19
C SER A 48 7.02 -6.34 14.15
N PRO A 49 6.60 -7.62 14.21
CA PRO A 49 5.62 -8.06 15.21
C PRO A 49 6.09 -7.90 16.66
N ALA A 50 7.40 -7.78 16.89
CA ALA A 50 7.96 -7.59 18.22
C ALA A 50 7.63 -6.22 18.84
N TYR A 51 7.26 -5.24 18.01
CA TYR A 51 6.92 -3.91 18.47
C TYR A 51 5.41 -3.69 18.47
N PRO A 52 4.84 -3.13 19.57
CA PRO A 52 3.40 -2.87 19.65
C PRO A 52 2.96 -1.65 18.83
N THR A 53 3.88 -0.91 18.23
CA THR A 53 3.60 0.32 17.50
C THR A 53 2.62 0.04 16.34
N PRO A 54 1.41 0.64 16.33
CA PRO A 54 0.47 0.45 15.24
C PRO A 54 0.93 1.18 13.99
N LEU A 55 0.56 0.66 12.84
CA LEU A 55 0.75 1.33 11.57
C LEU A 55 -0.43 2.28 11.31
N PRO A 56 -0.22 3.61 11.27
CA PRO A 56 -1.30 4.53 10.97
C PRO A 56 -1.84 4.34 9.55
N SER A 57 -3.16 4.37 9.41
CA SER A 57 -3.84 4.17 8.12
C SER A 57 -3.44 5.21 7.06
N ARG A 58 -3.09 6.42 7.48
CA ARG A 58 -2.65 7.48 6.57
C ARG A 58 -1.39 7.13 5.78
N HIS A 59 -0.59 6.18 6.25
CA HIS A 59 0.65 5.74 5.58
C HIS A 59 0.42 4.65 4.54
N LEU A 60 -0.75 4.01 4.51
CA LEU A 60 -1.00 2.87 3.64
C LEU A 60 -0.83 3.18 2.16
N PRO A 61 -1.37 4.29 1.62
CA PRO A 61 -1.18 4.60 0.20
C PRO A 61 0.28 4.73 -0.19
N THR A 62 1.10 5.37 0.66
CA THR A 62 2.53 5.53 0.43
C THR A 62 3.25 4.18 0.44
N ILE A 63 2.92 3.32 1.39
CA ILE A 63 3.49 1.98 1.52
C ILE A 63 3.16 1.15 0.29
N PHE A 64 1.91 1.15 -0.15
CA PHE A 64 1.48 0.40 -1.33
C PHE A 64 2.23 0.83 -2.59
N ARG A 65 2.44 2.12 -2.74
CA ARG A 65 3.16 2.69 -3.89
C ARG A 65 4.65 2.37 -3.84
N VAL A 66 5.31 2.63 -2.73
CA VAL A 66 6.77 2.45 -2.61
C VAL A 66 7.16 0.97 -2.70
N CYS A 67 6.35 0.11 -2.10
CA CYS A 67 6.59 -1.34 -2.11
C CYS A 67 6.05 -2.03 -3.36
N HIS A 68 5.43 -1.30 -4.27
CA HIS A 68 4.84 -1.86 -5.50
C HIS A 68 3.93 -3.05 -5.21
N MET A 69 3.04 -2.90 -4.24
CA MET A 69 2.15 -3.98 -3.85
C MET A 69 1.11 -4.24 -4.93
N SER A 70 0.99 -5.52 -5.31
CA SER A 70 -0.06 -5.97 -6.23
C SER A 70 -1.43 -5.83 -5.60
N ALA A 71 -2.49 -5.88 -6.42
CA ALA A 71 -3.86 -5.86 -5.91
C ALA A 71 -4.11 -6.99 -4.91
N THR A 72 -3.60 -8.18 -5.19
CA THR A 72 -3.72 -9.35 -4.29
C THR A 72 -2.99 -9.12 -2.98
N GLU A 73 -1.77 -8.57 -3.02
CA GLU A 73 -0.98 -8.24 -1.84
C GLU A 73 -1.69 -7.18 -0.99
N GLN A 74 -2.24 -6.15 -1.63
CA GLN A 74 -3.01 -5.10 -0.94
C GLN A 74 -4.25 -5.69 -0.26
N GLU A 75 -4.99 -6.54 -0.93
CA GLU A 75 -6.20 -7.19 -0.37
C GLU A 75 -5.85 -8.04 0.85
N ARG A 76 -4.82 -8.86 0.76
CA ARG A 76 -4.37 -9.69 1.89
C ARG A 76 -3.93 -8.84 3.08
N PHE A 77 -3.18 -7.78 2.81
CA PHE A 77 -2.74 -6.85 3.84
C PHE A 77 -3.92 -6.13 4.49
N LEU A 78 -4.82 -5.59 3.68
CA LEU A 78 -5.98 -4.82 4.17
C LEU A 78 -6.94 -5.69 4.97
N GLU A 79 -7.13 -6.95 4.60
CA GLU A 79 -7.96 -7.88 5.37
C GLU A 79 -7.41 -8.06 6.78
N ALA A 80 -6.11 -8.28 6.92
CA ALA A 80 -5.47 -8.42 8.23
C ALA A 80 -5.46 -7.10 9.00
N TYR A 81 -5.22 -5.99 8.31
CA TYR A 81 -5.21 -4.66 8.91
C TYR A 81 -6.59 -4.27 9.44
N GLU A 82 -7.66 -4.55 8.71
CA GLU A 82 -9.02 -4.29 9.16
C GLU A 82 -9.38 -5.08 10.42
N ARG A 83 -8.94 -6.32 10.50
CA ARG A 83 -9.14 -7.12 11.71
C ARG A 83 -8.42 -6.54 12.92
N ALA A 84 -7.22 -5.96 12.72
CA ALA A 84 -6.46 -5.32 13.78
C ALA A 84 -7.04 -3.95 14.17
N HIS A 85 -7.55 -3.22 13.21
CA HIS A 85 -8.04 -1.85 13.36
C HIS A 85 -9.40 -1.67 12.67
N PRO A 86 -10.48 -2.21 13.26
CA PRO A 86 -11.81 -2.11 12.66
C PRO A 86 -12.23 -0.65 12.43
N GLY A 87 -12.75 -0.35 11.25
CA GLY A 87 -13.21 0.98 10.89
C GLY A 87 -12.12 1.98 10.52
N LYS A 88 -10.86 1.55 10.51
CA LYS A 88 -9.69 2.39 10.14
C LYS A 88 -9.14 2.07 8.75
N LEU A 89 -9.86 1.28 7.97
CA LEU A 89 -9.52 1.12 6.56
C LEU A 89 -9.49 2.45 5.87
N PRO A 90 -8.59 2.60 4.92
CA PRO A 90 -8.39 3.84 4.18
C PRO A 90 -9.52 4.15 3.21
N GLU A 91 -10.69 4.45 3.68
CA GLU A 91 -11.34 5.60 3.09
C GLU A 91 -10.34 6.76 3.11
N ALA A 92 -9.29 6.61 3.94
CA ALA A 92 -8.15 7.50 3.98
C ALA A 92 -7.18 7.36 2.80
N ALA A 93 -7.14 6.28 2.06
CA ALA A 93 -6.57 6.30 0.72
C ALA A 93 -7.41 7.23 -0.16
N ALA A 94 -8.70 7.33 0.13
CA ALA A 94 -9.56 8.39 -0.38
C ALA A 94 -9.32 9.75 0.29
N SER A 95 -8.62 9.84 1.43
CA SER A 95 -8.32 11.14 2.07
C SER A 95 -7.30 11.97 1.31
N ASP A 96 -6.53 11.35 0.41
CA ASP A 96 -5.74 12.06 -0.59
C ASP A 96 -6.58 12.42 -1.84
N GLY A 97 -7.90 12.25 -1.76
CA GLY A 97 -8.77 12.47 -2.89
C GLY A 97 -8.62 11.45 -4.03
N LEU A 98 -7.92 10.37 -3.77
CA LEU A 98 -7.67 9.32 -4.77
C LEU A 98 -8.58 8.12 -4.53
N ARG A 99 -9.17 7.62 -5.58
CA ARG A 99 -9.87 6.34 -5.57
C ARG A 99 -9.29 5.43 -6.65
N THR A 100 -9.37 4.14 -6.45
CA THR A 100 -8.90 3.17 -7.43
C THR A 100 -10.03 2.83 -8.40
N LEU A 101 -9.74 2.97 -9.68
CA LEU A 101 -10.59 2.49 -10.76
C LEU A 101 -9.86 1.35 -11.46
N SER A 102 -10.47 0.17 -11.46
CA SER A 102 -9.90 -1.00 -12.14
C SER A 102 -10.47 -1.12 -13.54
N LEU A 103 -9.60 -1.10 -14.53
CA LEU A 103 -9.97 -1.25 -15.93
C LEU A 103 -9.27 -2.48 -16.50
N MET A 104 -10.02 -3.25 -17.27
CA MET A 104 -9.45 -4.29 -18.12
C MET A 104 -9.17 -3.67 -19.48
N VAL A 105 -7.91 -3.65 -19.87
CA VAL A 105 -7.46 -3.08 -21.14
C VAL A 105 -6.85 -4.16 -22.01
N PRO A 106 -6.91 -4.03 -23.34
CA PRO A 106 -6.32 -5.03 -24.22
C PRO A 106 -4.79 -5.06 -24.09
N ASP A 107 -4.24 -6.24 -24.17
CA ASP A 107 -2.80 -6.41 -24.32
C ASP A 107 -2.44 -6.20 -25.79
N LEU A 108 -1.58 -5.22 -26.06
CA LEU A 108 -1.17 -4.88 -27.43
C LEU A 108 -0.04 -5.77 -27.95
N GLY A 109 0.41 -6.73 -27.15
CA GLY A 109 1.41 -7.69 -27.56
C GLY A 109 2.85 -7.17 -27.58
N ASP A 110 3.07 -5.96 -27.13
CA ASP A 110 4.37 -5.29 -27.08
C ASP A 110 4.42 -4.41 -25.82
N GLU A 111 5.42 -4.64 -24.97
CA GLU A 111 5.59 -3.87 -23.72
C GLU A 111 5.68 -2.37 -23.98
N ARG A 112 6.33 -1.98 -25.06
CA ARG A 112 6.48 -0.57 -25.41
C ARG A 112 5.13 0.07 -25.76
N LYS A 113 4.30 -0.64 -26.50
CA LYS A 113 2.95 -0.17 -26.85
C LYS A 113 2.03 -0.14 -25.63
N ASN A 114 2.13 -1.14 -24.76
CA ASN A 114 1.40 -1.19 -23.51
C ASN A 114 1.76 -0.01 -22.62
N ARG A 115 3.04 0.31 -22.53
CA ARG A 115 3.51 1.48 -21.77
C ARG A 115 2.98 2.78 -22.33
N GLN A 116 3.02 2.96 -23.66
CA GLN A 116 2.47 4.14 -24.31
C GLN A 116 0.96 4.27 -24.09
N PHE A 117 0.26 3.15 -24.11
CA PHE A 117 -1.17 3.11 -23.79
C PHE A 117 -1.42 3.54 -22.34
N ASP A 118 -0.68 3.00 -21.40
CA ASP A 118 -0.80 3.32 -19.96
C ASP A 118 -0.51 4.81 -19.70
N GLU A 119 0.50 5.36 -20.33
CA GLU A 119 0.83 6.79 -20.25
C GLU A 119 -0.29 7.65 -20.81
N ALA A 120 -0.87 7.26 -21.95
CA ALA A 120 -1.99 7.97 -22.55
C ALA A 120 -3.23 7.96 -21.66
N VAL A 121 -3.53 6.83 -21.04
CA VAL A 121 -4.64 6.72 -20.07
C VAL A 121 -4.39 7.62 -18.86
N SER A 122 -3.18 7.64 -18.34
CA SER A 122 -2.81 8.49 -17.20
C SER A 122 -2.94 9.98 -17.53
N GLU A 123 -2.51 10.40 -18.71
CA GLU A 123 -2.71 11.78 -19.19
C GLU A 123 -4.19 12.13 -19.35
N PHE A 124 -4.97 11.22 -19.90
CA PHE A 124 -6.40 11.39 -20.09
C PHE A 124 -7.12 11.58 -18.75
N VAL A 125 -6.78 10.76 -17.76
CA VAL A 125 -7.30 10.88 -16.38
C VAL A 125 -6.96 12.24 -15.79
N ALA A 126 -5.72 12.69 -15.92
CA ALA A 126 -5.30 14.00 -15.44
C ALA A 126 -6.07 15.14 -16.09
N LYS A 127 -6.29 15.06 -17.39
CA LYS A 127 -7.10 16.06 -18.13
C LYS A 127 -8.57 16.05 -17.71
N LEU A 128 -9.15 14.88 -17.50
CA LEU A 128 -10.51 14.77 -16.99
C LEU A 128 -10.66 15.42 -15.62
N CYS A 129 -9.71 15.17 -14.72
CA CYS A 129 -9.71 15.76 -13.39
C CYS A 129 -9.63 17.30 -13.45
N ALA A 130 -8.87 17.84 -14.41
CA ALA A 130 -8.75 19.28 -14.59
C ALA A 130 -10.02 19.94 -15.15
N LEU A 131 -10.87 19.16 -15.86
CA LEU A 131 -12.12 19.64 -16.43
C LEU A 131 -13.30 19.63 -15.45
N LEU A 132 -13.20 18.84 -14.41
CA LEU A 132 -14.24 18.64 -13.40
C LEU A 132 -13.94 19.42 -12.13
#